data_8852cf05657a7bb42c38b12455c8870b
#
_entry.id   8852cf05657a7bb42c38b12455c8870b
#
_cell.length_a   1.000
_cell.length_b   1.000
_cell.length_c   1.000
_cell.angle_alpha   90.00
_cell.angle_beta   90.00
_cell.angle_gamma   90.00
#
_symmetry.space_group_name_H-M   'P 1'
#
loop_
_entity.id
_entity.type
_entity.pdbx_description
1 polymer ?
#
loop_
_entity_poly.entity_id
_entity_poly.type
_entity_poly.pdbx_seq_one_letter_code
_entity_poly.pdbx_strand_id
1 'polypeptide(L)'
;MNGKMTILACITGFLLDCIFGDPVWMYHPIRVIGNLISVLEKGLRKLLCSRIPASEQKKKNKREVLAGGILWILTVSLSFLVPAVLLFAAGKVHPAVQFLLETFWCYQIFAARCLVGESRKVYQKLKEDDLPGARRAVSMIVGRDTENLTAEGVTKAAVETVAENTSDGVTAPLLFLLIGGAPLGFLYKAVNTMDSMLGYKNEKYLYFGRIPAKMDDVFNYIPARLTAWFMVTAAFLTGMDGENAWKIYLRDKRKHASPNSAQSEAVCAGALDVQLAGDAVYFGKVYKKDYIGDAIRKIEPEDILRAGKLMYMTTILMMVVFGGLLLWIY
;
A
#
# COMPACT_ATOMS: atom_id res chain seq x y z
N MET A 1 -26.26 -3.12 -6.47
CA MET A 1 -25.68 -4.27 -7.20
C MET A 1 -25.74 -5.48 -6.27
N ASN A 2 -25.97 -6.69 -6.76
CA ASN A 2 -25.89 -7.86 -5.86
C ASN A 2 -24.40 -8.25 -5.64
N GLY A 3 -24.11 -9.00 -4.59
CA GLY A 3 -22.75 -9.33 -4.22
C GLY A 3 -21.97 -10.07 -5.31
N LYS A 4 -22.62 -10.95 -6.09
CA LYS A 4 -21.98 -11.67 -7.21
C LYS A 4 -21.44 -10.72 -8.29
N MET A 5 -22.20 -9.68 -8.62
CA MET A 5 -21.76 -8.69 -9.61
C MET A 5 -20.59 -7.83 -9.10
N THR A 6 -20.57 -7.52 -7.79
CA THR A 6 -19.44 -6.82 -7.17
C THR A 6 -18.16 -7.65 -7.25
N ILE A 7 -18.25 -8.94 -6.95
CA ILE A 7 -17.11 -9.86 -7.03
C ILE A 7 -16.61 -9.98 -8.47
N LEU A 8 -17.52 -10.13 -9.43
CA LEU A 8 -17.16 -10.20 -10.84
C LEU A 8 -16.51 -8.90 -11.33
N ALA A 9 -17.02 -7.73 -10.92
CA ALA A 9 -16.42 -6.44 -11.21
C ALA A 9 -15.00 -6.31 -10.62
N CYS A 10 -14.79 -6.79 -9.39
CA CYS A 10 -13.50 -6.81 -8.75
C CYS A 10 -12.49 -7.72 -9.50
N ILE A 11 -12.90 -8.94 -9.86
CA ILE A 11 -12.05 -9.87 -10.64
C ILE A 11 -11.71 -9.26 -12.00
N THR A 12 -12.70 -8.72 -12.71
CA THR A 12 -12.49 -8.08 -14.01
C THR A 12 -11.58 -6.85 -13.88
N GLY A 13 -11.77 -6.03 -12.84
CA GLY A 13 -10.91 -4.88 -12.53
C GLY A 13 -9.46 -5.27 -12.29
N PHE A 14 -9.20 -6.35 -11.56
CA PHE A 14 -7.84 -6.87 -11.35
C PHE A 14 -7.20 -7.36 -12.66
N LEU A 15 -7.95 -8.06 -13.50
CA LEU A 15 -7.46 -8.49 -14.81
C LEU A 15 -7.10 -7.29 -15.70
N LEU A 16 -7.92 -6.24 -15.66
CA LEU A 16 -7.63 -4.98 -16.39
C LEU A 16 -6.37 -4.30 -15.84
N ASP A 17 -6.16 -4.27 -14.52
CA ASP A 17 -4.90 -3.76 -13.93
C ASP A 17 -3.70 -4.58 -14.41
N CYS A 18 -3.78 -5.91 -14.41
CA CYS A 18 -2.71 -6.76 -14.91
C CYS A 18 -2.35 -6.52 -16.38
N ILE A 19 -3.33 -6.12 -17.22
CA ILE A 19 -3.13 -5.88 -18.65
C ILE A 19 -2.65 -4.46 -18.93
N PHE A 20 -3.33 -3.45 -18.37
CA PHE A 20 -3.13 -2.04 -18.73
C PHE A 20 -2.28 -1.27 -17.73
N GLY A 21 -2.30 -1.64 -16.43
CA GLY A 21 -1.68 -0.85 -15.36
C GLY A 21 -2.30 0.56 -15.26
N ASP A 22 -1.49 1.55 -14.87
CA ASP A 22 -1.92 2.95 -14.73
C ASP A 22 -1.35 3.80 -15.88
N PRO A 23 -2.08 3.97 -17.00
CA PRO A 23 -1.62 4.80 -18.10
C PRO A 23 -1.50 6.27 -17.68
N VAL A 24 -0.37 6.92 -18.01
CA VAL A 24 -0.05 8.30 -17.57
C VAL A 24 -1.10 9.32 -18.01
N TRP A 25 -1.77 9.10 -19.14
CA TRP A 25 -2.82 9.98 -19.68
C TRP A 25 -4.14 9.89 -18.92
N MET A 26 -4.36 8.81 -18.15
CA MET A 26 -5.60 8.62 -17.42
C MET A 26 -5.51 9.31 -16.05
N TYR A 27 -6.51 10.17 -15.75
CA TYR A 27 -6.57 10.84 -14.47
C TYR A 27 -6.94 9.87 -13.35
N HIS A 28 -6.02 9.65 -12.43
CA HIS A 28 -6.18 8.66 -11.38
C HIS A 28 -6.94 9.22 -10.17
N PRO A 29 -7.98 8.53 -9.65
CA PRO A 29 -8.79 8.99 -8.50
C PRO A 29 -7.97 9.28 -7.24
N ILE A 30 -6.84 8.60 -7.03
CA ILE A 30 -5.94 8.86 -5.90
C ILE A 30 -5.41 10.30 -5.93
N ARG A 31 -5.22 10.90 -7.11
CA ARG A 31 -4.83 12.32 -7.23
C ARG A 31 -5.93 13.25 -6.73
N VAL A 32 -7.22 12.88 -6.96
CA VAL A 32 -8.36 13.64 -6.41
C VAL A 32 -8.33 13.57 -4.89
N ILE A 33 -8.15 12.37 -4.33
CA ILE A 33 -8.05 12.15 -2.88
C ILE A 33 -6.85 12.95 -2.30
N GLY A 34 -5.67 12.88 -2.94
CA GLY A 34 -4.49 13.64 -2.51
C GLY A 34 -4.70 15.15 -2.54
N ASN A 35 -5.37 15.67 -3.57
CA ASN A 35 -5.74 17.09 -3.65
C ASN A 35 -6.74 17.46 -2.55
N LEU A 36 -7.75 16.63 -2.29
CA LEU A 36 -8.72 16.82 -1.20
C LEU A 36 -8.00 16.89 0.15
N ILE A 37 -7.08 15.96 0.43
CA ILE A 37 -6.27 15.95 1.64
C ILE A 37 -5.50 17.27 1.77
N SER A 38 -4.85 17.72 0.71
CA SER A 38 -4.05 18.96 0.71
C SER A 38 -4.89 20.20 0.94
N VAL A 39 -6.08 20.28 0.35
CA VAL A 39 -7.03 21.40 0.55
C VAL A 39 -7.54 21.42 1.98
N LEU A 40 -7.97 20.25 2.50
CA LEU A 40 -8.44 20.12 3.87
C LEU A 40 -7.34 20.40 4.89
N GLU A 41 -6.10 19.94 4.68
CA GLU A 41 -4.96 20.26 5.55
C GLU A 41 -4.77 21.76 5.68
N LYS A 42 -4.67 22.46 4.54
CA LYS A 42 -4.48 23.93 4.52
C LYS A 42 -5.62 24.66 5.23
N GLY A 43 -6.88 24.27 4.93
CA GLY A 43 -8.06 24.87 5.53
C GLY A 43 -8.15 24.66 7.03
N LEU A 44 -7.98 23.42 7.50
CA LEU A 44 -8.07 23.07 8.91
C LEU A 44 -6.91 23.64 9.75
N ARG A 45 -5.69 23.67 9.21
CA ARG A 45 -4.57 24.35 9.88
C ARG A 45 -4.84 25.85 10.03
N LYS A 46 -5.36 26.51 8.99
CA LYS A 46 -5.73 27.93 9.04
C LYS A 46 -6.84 28.19 10.07
N LEU A 47 -7.87 27.34 10.10
CA LEU A 47 -9.03 27.53 10.97
C LEU A 47 -8.72 27.21 12.45
N LEU A 48 -8.02 26.12 12.72
CA LEU A 48 -7.87 25.57 14.07
C LEU A 48 -6.52 25.86 14.73
N CYS A 49 -5.46 26.10 13.93
CA CYS A 49 -4.09 26.16 14.47
C CYS A 49 -3.43 27.56 14.34
N SER A 50 -3.84 28.40 13.38
CA SER A 50 -3.14 29.64 13.06
C SER A 50 -3.21 30.75 14.15
N ARG A 51 -4.24 30.73 14.99
CA ARG A 51 -4.47 31.75 16.03
C ARG A 51 -3.86 31.39 17.38
N ILE A 52 -3.07 30.31 17.47
CA ILE A 52 -2.48 29.86 18.74
C ILE A 52 -1.06 30.42 18.84
N PRO A 53 -0.74 31.22 19.89
CA PRO A 53 0.60 31.72 20.10
C PRO A 53 1.64 30.60 20.25
N ALA A 54 2.87 30.86 19.82
CA ALA A 54 3.97 29.87 19.92
C ALA A 54 4.25 29.46 21.38
N SER A 55 3.95 30.34 22.36
CA SER A 55 4.06 30.04 23.79
C SER A 55 3.09 28.92 24.27
N GLU A 56 1.98 28.68 23.55
CA GLU A 56 0.96 27.68 23.91
C GLU A 56 1.13 26.35 23.13
N GLN A 57 2.36 25.82 23.01
CA GLN A 57 2.67 24.65 22.20
C GLN A 57 1.79 23.41 22.51
N LYS A 58 1.49 23.15 23.79
CA LYS A 58 0.59 22.03 24.18
C LYS A 58 -0.81 22.16 23.59
N LYS A 59 -1.34 23.37 23.55
CA LYS A 59 -2.67 23.68 22.99
C LYS A 59 -2.64 23.55 21.47
N LYS A 60 -1.59 24.00 20.82
CA LYS A 60 -1.36 23.84 19.38
C LYS A 60 -1.32 22.36 19.00
N ASN A 61 -0.53 21.55 19.73
CA ASN A 61 -0.44 20.10 19.48
C ASN A 61 -1.81 19.40 19.57
N LYS A 62 -2.63 19.72 20.60
CA LYS A 62 -3.99 19.17 20.72
C LYS A 62 -4.89 19.58 19.55
N ARG A 63 -4.79 20.84 19.09
CA ARG A 63 -5.57 21.34 17.94
C ARG A 63 -5.12 20.68 16.62
N GLU A 64 -3.84 20.40 16.45
CA GLU A 64 -3.33 19.67 15.29
C GLU A 64 -3.86 18.23 15.26
N VAL A 65 -3.89 17.53 16.41
CA VAL A 65 -4.49 16.19 16.47
C VAL A 65 -6.00 16.23 16.14
N LEU A 66 -6.73 17.21 16.67
CA LEU A 66 -8.14 17.40 16.34
C LEU A 66 -8.35 17.68 14.84
N ALA A 67 -7.55 18.58 14.29
CA ALA A 67 -7.60 18.93 12.86
C ALA A 67 -7.31 17.72 11.97
N GLY A 68 -6.30 16.91 12.32
CA GLY A 68 -6.00 15.63 11.64
C GLY A 68 -7.15 14.63 11.73
N GLY A 69 -7.83 14.55 12.88
CA GLY A 69 -9.02 13.69 13.04
C GLY A 69 -10.21 14.14 12.19
N ILE A 70 -10.48 15.45 12.14
CA ILE A 70 -11.53 16.03 11.28
C ILE A 70 -11.19 15.78 9.81
N LEU A 71 -9.93 15.99 9.42
CA LEU A 71 -9.46 15.70 8.06
C LEU A 71 -9.72 14.24 7.71
N TRP A 72 -9.34 13.32 8.60
CA TRP A 72 -9.54 11.90 8.39
C TRP A 72 -11.02 11.56 8.17
N ILE A 73 -11.92 12.02 9.06
CA ILE A 73 -13.37 11.77 8.93
C ILE A 73 -13.90 12.30 7.61
N LEU A 74 -13.58 13.55 7.25
CA LEU A 74 -14.08 14.16 6.01
C LEU A 74 -13.56 13.43 4.76
N THR A 75 -12.26 13.11 4.72
CA THR A 75 -11.66 12.44 3.57
C THR A 75 -12.24 11.05 3.39
N VAL A 76 -12.33 10.25 4.46
CA VAL A 76 -12.88 8.89 4.41
C VAL A 76 -14.36 8.92 4.02
N SER A 77 -15.16 9.80 4.64
CA SER A 77 -16.58 9.91 4.34
C SER A 77 -16.84 10.30 2.87
N LEU A 78 -16.12 11.29 2.36
CA LEU A 78 -16.28 11.71 0.95
C LEU A 78 -15.79 10.62 -0.01
N SER A 79 -14.68 9.97 0.29
CA SER A 79 -14.14 8.89 -0.55
C SER A 79 -15.04 7.65 -0.60
N PHE A 80 -15.87 7.44 0.41
CA PHE A 80 -16.89 6.39 0.41
C PHE A 80 -18.20 6.87 -0.23
N LEU A 81 -18.75 8.00 0.23
CA LEU A 81 -20.10 8.45 -0.14
C LEU A 81 -20.20 8.86 -1.61
N VAL A 82 -19.18 9.54 -2.16
CA VAL A 82 -19.23 9.99 -3.55
C VAL A 82 -19.33 8.80 -4.52
N PRO A 83 -18.44 7.79 -4.46
CA PRO A 83 -18.59 6.61 -5.30
C PRO A 83 -19.88 5.83 -5.03
N ALA A 84 -20.33 5.71 -3.79
CA ALA A 84 -21.56 5.02 -3.46
C ALA A 84 -22.79 5.68 -4.10
N VAL A 85 -22.89 7.01 -4.03
CA VAL A 85 -23.99 7.78 -4.66
C VAL A 85 -23.93 7.66 -6.17
N LEU A 86 -22.76 7.77 -6.79
CA LEU A 86 -22.60 7.66 -8.24
C LEU A 86 -22.95 6.26 -8.76
N LEU A 87 -22.54 5.19 -8.03
CA LEU A 87 -22.94 3.82 -8.38
C LEU A 87 -24.44 3.59 -8.21
N PHE A 88 -25.04 4.14 -7.14
CA PHE A 88 -26.49 4.10 -6.97
C PHE A 88 -27.23 4.79 -8.12
N ALA A 89 -26.78 5.98 -8.51
CA ALA A 89 -27.35 6.71 -9.64
C ALA A 89 -27.16 5.95 -10.96
N ALA A 90 -25.97 5.40 -11.22
CA ALA A 90 -25.69 4.57 -12.38
C ALA A 90 -26.63 3.34 -12.45
N GLY A 91 -26.91 2.71 -11.32
CA GLY A 91 -27.84 1.58 -11.22
C GLY A 91 -29.30 1.94 -11.50
N LYS A 92 -29.67 3.20 -11.27
CA LYS A 92 -31.02 3.71 -11.68
C LYS A 92 -31.12 3.93 -13.18
N VAL A 93 -30.02 4.21 -13.87
CA VAL A 93 -29.98 4.32 -15.33
C VAL A 93 -30.04 2.93 -15.96
N HIS A 94 -29.07 2.06 -15.64
CA HIS A 94 -29.07 0.69 -16.13
C HIS A 94 -28.06 -0.16 -15.32
N PRO A 95 -28.36 -1.44 -14.99
CA PRO A 95 -27.44 -2.31 -14.26
C PRO A 95 -26.07 -2.49 -14.94
N ALA A 96 -26.01 -2.51 -16.26
CA ALA A 96 -24.75 -2.60 -17.00
C ALA A 96 -23.87 -1.35 -16.82
N VAL A 97 -24.47 -0.16 -16.74
CA VAL A 97 -23.72 1.09 -16.48
C VAL A 97 -23.11 1.04 -15.09
N GLN A 98 -23.88 0.58 -14.11
CA GLN A 98 -23.38 0.38 -12.75
C GLN A 98 -22.20 -0.62 -12.72
N PHE A 99 -22.35 -1.76 -13.40
CA PHE A 99 -21.30 -2.78 -13.47
C PHE A 99 -20.03 -2.27 -14.15
N LEU A 100 -20.14 -1.56 -15.26
CA LEU A 100 -19.00 -0.99 -15.98
C LEU A 100 -18.27 0.06 -15.13
N LEU A 101 -19.01 0.93 -14.44
CA LEU A 101 -18.43 1.94 -13.56
C LEU A 101 -17.73 1.31 -12.36
N GLU A 102 -18.35 0.31 -11.74
CA GLU A 102 -17.76 -0.46 -10.65
C GLU A 102 -16.46 -1.15 -11.09
N THR A 103 -16.49 -1.85 -12.23
CA THR A 103 -15.32 -2.52 -12.81
C THR A 103 -14.19 -1.55 -13.09
N PHE A 104 -14.51 -0.39 -13.67
CA PHE A 104 -13.54 0.65 -13.97
C PHE A 104 -12.89 1.20 -12.69
N TRP A 105 -13.66 1.42 -11.63
CA TRP A 105 -13.11 1.86 -10.37
C TRP A 105 -12.33 0.77 -9.62
N CYS A 106 -12.80 -0.48 -9.67
CA CYS A 106 -12.00 -1.60 -9.16
C CYS A 106 -10.62 -1.65 -9.84
N TYR A 107 -10.59 -1.51 -11.17
CA TYR A 107 -9.35 -1.43 -11.94
C TYR A 107 -8.42 -0.30 -11.45
N GLN A 108 -8.95 0.91 -11.22
CA GLN A 108 -8.16 2.05 -10.76
C GLN A 108 -7.71 1.97 -9.29
N ILE A 109 -8.30 1.10 -8.48
CA ILE A 109 -7.93 0.91 -7.08
C ILE A 109 -6.74 -0.02 -6.93
N PHE A 110 -6.60 -1.02 -7.82
CA PHE A 110 -5.45 -1.89 -7.82
C PHE A 110 -4.18 -1.14 -8.26
N ALA A 111 -3.03 -1.61 -7.80
CA ALA A 111 -1.73 -1.06 -8.15
C ALA A 111 -0.68 -2.16 -8.44
N ALA A 112 -1.14 -3.40 -8.74
CA ALA A 112 -0.24 -4.53 -8.90
C ALA A 112 0.68 -4.37 -10.10
N ARG A 113 0.13 -4.02 -11.25
CA ARG A 113 0.91 -3.80 -12.49
C ARG A 113 1.85 -2.61 -12.37
N CYS A 114 1.39 -1.51 -11.78
CA CYS A 114 2.20 -0.32 -11.56
C CYS A 114 3.39 -0.63 -10.64
N LEU A 115 3.15 -1.28 -9.51
CA LEU A 115 4.19 -1.66 -8.55
C LEU A 115 5.27 -2.54 -9.18
N VAL A 116 4.87 -3.60 -9.88
CA VAL A 116 5.84 -4.48 -10.57
C VAL A 116 6.53 -3.77 -11.73
N GLY A 117 5.81 -2.91 -12.44
CA GLY A 117 6.38 -2.12 -13.55
C GLY A 117 7.47 -1.18 -13.08
N GLU A 118 7.21 -0.41 -12.02
CA GLU A 118 8.20 0.50 -11.45
C GLU A 118 9.40 -0.25 -10.83
N SER A 119 9.14 -1.33 -10.10
CA SER A 119 10.20 -2.18 -9.56
C SER A 119 11.06 -2.81 -10.66
N ARG A 120 10.46 -3.19 -11.78
CA ARG A 120 11.17 -3.74 -12.94
C ARG A 120 12.11 -2.73 -13.59
N LYS A 121 11.78 -1.44 -13.56
CA LYS A 121 12.71 -0.39 -14.01
C LYS A 121 13.98 -0.36 -13.15
N VAL A 122 13.85 -0.55 -11.83
CA VAL A 122 15.00 -0.67 -10.92
C VAL A 122 15.87 -1.86 -11.31
N TYR A 123 15.23 -3.04 -11.49
CA TYR A 123 15.91 -4.25 -11.94
C TYR A 123 16.67 -4.04 -13.24
N GLN A 124 16.04 -3.43 -14.26
CA GLN A 124 16.67 -3.18 -15.55
C GLN A 124 17.92 -2.31 -15.41
N LYS A 125 17.85 -1.23 -14.64
CA LYS A 125 18.99 -0.35 -14.38
C LYS A 125 20.15 -1.04 -13.64
N LEU A 126 19.84 -1.93 -12.71
CA LEU A 126 20.86 -2.75 -12.04
C LEU A 126 21.52 -3.75 -13.00
N LYS A 127 20.75 -4.35 -13.92
CA LYS A 127 21.29 -5.27 -14.95
C LYS A 127 22.13 -4.58 -16.03
N GLU A 128 21.91 -3.28 -16.24
CA GLU A 128 22.71 -2.42 -17.13
C GLU A 128 23.95 -1.85 -16.42
N ASP A 129 24.24 -2.23 -15.17
CA ASP A 129 25.27 -1.63 -14.31
C ASP A 129 25.12 -0.10 -14.13
N ASP A 130 23.93 0.45 -14.42
CA ASP A 130 23.60 1.87 -14.24
C ASP A 130 23.10 2.13 -12.79
N LEU A 131 24.03 2.12 -11.81
CA LEU A 131 23.70 2.38 -10.42
C LEU A 131 23.07 3.78 -10.19
N PRO A 132 23.53 4.88 -10.82
CA PRO A 132 22.84 6.17 -10.71
C PRO A 132 21.41 6.13 -11.24
N GLY A 133 21.15 5.43 -12.33
CA GLY A 133 19.82 5.21 -12.88
C GLY A 133 18.95 4.36 -11.95
N ALA A 134 19.50 3.30 -11.35
CA ALA A 134 18.81 2.44 -10.41
C ALA A 134 18.42 3.21 -9.14
N ARG A 135 19.29 4.09 -8.61
CA ARG A 135 18.99 5.00 -7.48
C ARG A 135 17.84 5.95 -7.79
N ARG A 136 17.83 6.54 -9.01
CA ARG A 136 16.69 7.38 -9.45
C ARG A 136 15.40 6.58 -9.60
N ALA A 137 15.47 5.38 -10.17
CA ALA A 137 14.30 4.53 -10.33
C ALA A 137 13.72 4.12 -8.97
N VAL A 138 14.54 3.67 -8.01
CA VAL A 138 14.06 3.27 -6.70
C VAL A 138 13.54 4.45 -5.88
N SER A 139 14.08 5.67 -6.04
CA SER A 139 13.57 6.87 -5.34
C SER A 139 12.12 7.21 -5.72
N MET A 140 11.63 6.72 -6.84
CA MET A 140 10.22 6.92 -7.24
C MET A 140 9.23 6.03 -6.48
N ILE A 141 9.72 4.98 -5.82
CA ILE A 141 8.88 3.98 -5.14
C ILE A 141 9.16 3.84 -3.63
N VAL A 142 10.20 4.51 -3.11
CA VAL A 142 10.55 4.48 -1.68
C VAL A 142 10.51 5.87 -1.07
N GLY A 143 10.24 5.94 0.24
CA GLY A 143 10.23 7.22 0.99
C GLY A 143 11.57 7.57 1.65
N ARG A 144 12.63 6.76 1.48
CA ARG A 144 13.97 6.97 2.07
C ARG A 144 14.91 7.65 1.09
N ASP A 145 16.01 8.20 1.62
CA ASP A 145 17.08 8.77 0.80
C ASP A 145 17.81 7.64 0.04
N THR A 146 18.01 7.82 -1.28
CA THR A 146 18.54 6.75 -2.15
C THR A 146 19.89 7.08 -2.77
N GLU A 147 20.36 8.32 -2.65
CA GLU A 147 21.54 8.83 -3.35
C GLU A 147 22.85 8.07 -3.05
N ASN A 148 22.96 7.52 -1.83
CA ASN A 148 24.16 6.82 -1.37
C ASN A 148 23.99 5.30 -1.29
N LEU A 149 22.89 4.73 -1.78
CA LEU A 149 22.65 3.28 -1.73
C LEU A 149 23.63 2.54 -2.67
N THR A 150 24.17 1.43 -2.19
CA THR A 150 24.88 0.46 -3.03
C THR A 150 23.89 -0.28 -3.95
N ALA A 151 24.35 -1.03 -4.92
CA ALA A 151 23.47 -1.87 -5.75
C ALA A 151 22.65 -2.86 -4.90
N GLU A 152 23.28 -3.45 -3.87
CA GLU A 152 22.60 -4.27 -2.86
C GLU A 152 21.54 -3.49 -2.10
N GLY A 153 21.86 -2.27 -1.64
CA GLY A 153 20.93 -1.39 -0.94
C GLY A 153 19.72 -0.97 -1.80
N VAL A 154 19.94 -0.70 -3.09
CA VAL A 154 18.88 -0.42 -4.06
C VAL A 154 17.98 -1.63 -4.26
N THR A 155 18.58 -2.83 -4.41
CA THR A 155 17.83 -4.09 -4.55
C THR A 155 16.98 -4.36 -3.31
N LYS A 156 17.56 -4.25 -2.11
CA LYS A 156 16.83 -4.38 -0.83
C LYS A 156 15.63 -3.43 -0.77
N ALA A 157 15.86 -2.16 -1.06
CA ALA A 157 14.82 -1.15 -1.02
C ALA A 157 13.65 -1.47 -1.98
N ALA A 158 13.94 -1.96 -3.18
CA ALA A 158 12.93 -2.36 -4.14
C ALA A 158 12.15 -3.61 -3.68
N VAL A 159 12.84 -4.64 -3.17
CA VAL A 159 12.20 -5.87 -2.65
C VAL A 159 11.32 -5.56 -1.44
N GLU A 160 11.80 -4.76 -0.48
CA GLU A 160 11.02 -4.31 0.68
C GLU A 160 9.74 -3.59 0.25
N THR A 161 9.85 -2.66 -0.71
CA THR A 161 8.70 -1.91 -1.23
C THR A 161 7.67 -2.84 -1.89
N VAL A 162 8.11 -3.82 -2.68
CA VAL A 162 7.20 -4.82 -3.28
C VAL A 162 6.54 -5.66 -2.19
N ALA A 163 7.31 -6.11 -1.19
CA ALA A 163 6.79 -6.93 -0.10
C ALA A 163 5.74 -6.18 0.75
N GLU A 164 6.02 -4.94 1.18
CA GLU A 164 5.11 -4.09 1.95
C GLU A 164 3.85 -3.77 1.14
N ASN A 165 4.02 -3.30 -0.10
CA ASN A 165 2.90 -2.93 -0.95
C ASN A 165 2.12 -4.12 -1.52
N THR A 166 2.61 -5.34 -1.38
CA THR A 166 1.76 -6.53 -1.58
C THR A 166 0.54 -6.49 -0.67
N SER A 167 0.73 -6.08 0.60
CA SER A 167 -0.39 -5.82 1.51
C SER A 167 -1.12 -4.53 1.14
N ASP A 168 -0.44 -3.40 1.27
CA ASP A 168 -1.08 -2.08 1.31
C ASP A 168 -1.55 -1.58 -0.07
N GLY A 169 -0.86 -1.99 -1.12
CA GLY A 169 -1.15 -1.60 -2.50
C GLY A 169 -2.10 -2.53 -3.26
N VAL A 170 -2.18 -3.82 -2.86
CA VAL A 170 -2.86 -4.83 -3.67
C VAL A 170 -3.85 -5.68 -2.88
N THR A 171 -3.42 -6.41 -1.86
CA THR A 171 -4.30 -7.38 -1.20
C THR A 171 -5.25 -6.77 -0.18
N ALA A 172 -4.87 -5.71 0.53
CA ALA A 172 -5.80 -4.97 1.37
C ALA A 172 -6.90 -4.28 0.53
N PRO A 173 -6.56 -3.51 -0.55
CA PRO A 173 -7.59 -3.05 -1.49
C PRO A 173 -8.50 -4.17 -2.00
N LEU A 174 -7.95 -5.34 -2.38
CA LEU A 174 -8.72 -6.49 -2.82
C LEU A 174 -9.78 -6.90 -1.79
N LEU A 175 -9.41 -7.03 -0.52
CA LEU A 175 -10.36 -7.41 0.53
C LEU A 175 -11.49 -6.39 0.68
N PHE A 176 -11.17 -5.10 0.71
CA PHE A 176 -12.19 -4.04 0.79
C PHE A 176 -13.09 -4.01 -0.44
N LEU A 177 -12.54 -4.22 -1.64
CA LEU A 177 -13.32 -4.34 -2.88
C LEU A 177 -14.26 -5.54 -2.87
N LEU A 178 -13.81 -6.69 -2.42
CA LEU A 178 -14.64 -7.90 -2.34
C LEU A 178 -15.79 -7.75 -1.33
N ILE A 179 -15.56 -7.03 -0.22
CA ILE A 179 -16.57 -6.84 0.84
C ILE A 179 -17.62 -5.80 0.43
N GLY A 180 -17.23 -4.69 -0.15
CA GLY A 180 -18.16 -3.58 -0.40
C GLY A 180 -17.91 -2.78 -1.66
N GLY A 181 -17.24 -3.38 -2.64
CA GLY A 181 -17.01 -2.78 -3.94
C GLY A 181 -16.12 -1.54 -3.93
N ALA A 182 -16.19 -0.76 -4.99
CA ALA A 182 -15.39 0.44 -5.17
C ALA A 182 -15.57 1.48 -4.03
N PRO A 183 -16.73 1.69 -3.41
CA PRO A 183 -16.86 2.60 -2.27
C PRO A 183 -15.95 2.24 -1.11
N LEU A 184 -15.91 0.96 -0.69
CA LEU A 184 -14.98 0.53 0.37
C LEU A 184 -13.53 0.51 -0.11
N GLY A 185 -13.27 0.20 -1.37
CA GLY A 185 -11.94 0.31 -1.96
C GLY A 185 -11.39 1.74 -1.92
N PHE A 186 -12.20 2.75 -2.29
CA PHE A 186 -11.80 4.16 -2.20
C PHE A 186 -11.65 4.65 -0.77
N LEU A 187 -12.50 4.19 0.14
CA LEU A 187 -12.35 4.45 1.56
C LEU A 187 -10.98 3.97 2.05
N TYR A 188 -10.62 2.71 1.76
CA TYR A 188 -9.32 2.17 2.12
C TYR A 188 -8.16 2.96 1.47
N LYS A 189 -8.24 3.25 0.17
CA LYS A 189 -7.22 4.06 -0.51
C LYS A 189 -7.09 5.45 0.10
N ALA A 190 -8.17 6.06 0.57
CA ALA A 190 -8.11 7.35 1.27
C ALA A 190 -7.35 7.24 2.60
N VAL A 191 -7.59 6.19 3.39
CA VAL A 191 -6.85 5.92 4.64
C VAL A 191 -5.37 5.77 4.34
N ASN A 192 -5.00 4.90 3.41
CA ASN A 192 -3.62 4.63 3.03
C ASN A 192 -2.91 5.87 2.41
N THR A 193 -3.61 6.66 1.58
CA THR A 193 -3.06 7.90 1.01
C THR A 193 -2.82 8.95 2.08
N MET A 194 -3.70 9.06 3.09
CA MET A 194 -3.49 9.98 4.20
C MET A 194 -2.26 9.62 5.01
N ASP A 195 -2.00 8.35 5.29
CA ASP A 195 -0.78 7.94 5.96
C ASP A 195 0.45 8.27 5.12
N SER A 196 0.44 7.91 3.85
CA SER A 196 1.54 8.21 2.92
C SER A 196 1.86 9.71 2.81
N MET A 197 0.86 10.59 2.95
CA MET A 197 1.04 12.05 2.85
C MET A 197 1.35 12.72 4.20
N LEU A 198 0.82 12.21 5.30
CA LEU A 198 0.77 12.88 6.60
C LEU A 198 1.40 12.06 7.74
N GLY A 199 1.68 10.76 7.54
CA GLY A 199 2.16 9.84 8.58
C GLY A 199 3.59 10.06 9.05
N TYR A 200 4.31 11.01 8.47
CA TYR A 200 5.71 11.30 8.81
C TYR A 200 5.86 11.82 10.25
N LYS A 201 6.85 11.30 10.97
CA LYS A 201 7.20 11.74 12.35
C LYS A 201 8.14 12.95 12.36
N ASN A 202 7.91 13.92 11.47
CA ASN A 202 8.60 15.20 11.45
C ASN A 202 7.79 16.29 12.21
N GLU A 203 8.38 17.45 12.44
CA GLU A 203 7.75 18.56 13.18
C GLU A 203 6.39 18.99 12.59
N LYS A 204 6.24 18.90 11.28
CA LYS A 204 5.01 19.31 10.58
C LYS A 204 3.86 18.35 10.83
N TYR A 205 4.12 17.06 10.92
CA TYR A 205 3.08 16.03 10.90
C TYR A 205 2.96 15.19 12.17
N LEU A 206 3.90 15.31 13.12
CA LEU A 206 3.93 14.53 14.36
C LEU A 206 2.59 14.51 15.11
N TYR A 207 1.88 15.62 15.12
CA TYR A 207 0.58 15.74 15.78
C TYR A 207 -0.57 15.69 14.79
N PHE A 208 -0.46 16.38 13.67
CA PHE A 208 -1.50 16.43 12.65
C PHE A 208 -1.74 15.08 11.97
N GLY A 209 -0.68 14.37 11.60
CA GLY A 209 -0.75 13.05 10.96
C GLY A 209 -1.00 11.87 11.91
N ARG A 210 -1.07 12.13 13.22
CA ARG A 210 -1.15 11.07 14.24
C ARG A 210 -2.40 10.18 14.13
N ILE A 211 -3.56 10.77 13.85
CA ILE A 211 -4.81 10.01 13.67
C ILE A 211 -4.80 9.28 12.33
N PRO A 212 -4.52 9.93 11.18
CA PRO A 212 -4.31 9.23 9.91
C PRO A 212 -3.41 7.99 10.00
N ALA A 213 -2.20 8.14 10.55
CA ALA A 213 -1.24 7.03 10.68
C ALA A 213 -1.78 5.88 11.57
N LYS A 214 -2.40 6.19 12.71
CA LYS A 214 -2.99 5.16 13.57
C LYS A 214 -4.17 4.44 12.92
N MET A 215 -4.97 5.16 12.15
CA MET A 215 -6.10 4.56 11.46
C MET A 215 -5.64 3.67 10.30
N ASP A 216 -4.58 4.02 9.60
CA ASP A 216 -3.96 3.14 8.63
C ASP A 216 -3.47 1.83 9.29
N ASP A 217 -2.78 1.92 10.43
CA ASP A 217 -2.39 0.74 11.21
C ASP A 217 -3.58 -0.16 11.56
N VAL A 218 -4.74 0.42 11.89
CA VAL A 218 -5.97 -0.33 12.22
C VAL A 218 -6.56 -0.99 10.97
N PHE A 219 -6.68 -0.26 9.88
CA PHE A 219 -7.27 -0.76 8.63
C PHE A 219 -6.42 -1.85 7.97
N ASN A 220 -5.11 -1.79 8.11
CA ASN A 220 -4.18 -2.79 7.61
C ASN A 220 -3.96 -3.97 8.58
N TYR A 221 -4.49 -3.93 9.80
CA TYR A 221 -4.19 -4.94 10.81
C TYR A 221 -4.58 -6.36 10.38
N ILE A 222 -5.80 -6.56 9.92
CA ILE A 222 -6.28 -7.86 9.41
C ILE A 222 -5.70 -8.16 8.02
N PRO A 223 -5.78 -7.24 7.03
CA PRO A 223 -5.22 -7.48 5.71
C PRO A 223 -3.77 -7.94 5.71
N ALA A 224 -2.88 -7.27 6.45
CA ALA A 224 -1.46 -7.61 6.48
C ALA A 224 -1.19 -9.04 6.99
N ARG A 225 -1.95 -9.52 7.95
CA ARG A 225 -1.83 -10.90 8.48
C ARG A 225 -2.35 -11.94 7.51
N LEU A 226 -3.49 -11.66 6.89
CA LEU A 226 -4.01 -12.52 5.82
C LEU A 226 -3.03 -12.56 4.65
N THR A 227 -2.51 -11.40 4.22
CA THR A 227 -1.47 -11.33 3.19
C THR A 227 -0.27 -12.20 3.53
N ALA A 228 0.25 -12.11 4.75
CA ALA A 228 1.40 -12.92 5.18
C ALA A 228 1.11 -14.42 5.08
N TRP A 229 -0.04 -14.90 5.53
CA TRP A 229 -0.38 -16.33 5.46
C TRP A 229 -0.52 -16.82 4.01
N PHE A 230 -1.21 -16.05 3.17
CA PHE A 230 -1.34 -16.39 1.76
C PHE A 230 0.01 -16.27 1.02
N MET A 231 0.87 -15.34 1.43
CA MET A 231 2.22 -15.18 0.85
C MET A 231 3.13 -16.37 1.20
N VAL A 232 3.03 -16.96 2.41
CA VAL A 232 3.72 -18.22 2.74
C VAL A 232 3.25 -19.35 1.81
N THR A 233 1.93 -19.50 1.63
CA THR A 233 1.39 -20.49 0.70
C THR A 233 1.87 -20.23 -0.74
N ALA A 234 1.91 -18.97 -1.15
CA ALA A 234 2.42 -18.56 -2.46
C ALA A 234 3.91 -18.89 -2.63
N ALA A 235 4.73 -18.79 -1.56
CA ALA A 235 6.14 -19.17 -1.60
C ALA A 235 6.30 -20.66 -1.96
N PHE A 236 5.57 -21.56 -1.32
CA PHE A 236 5.56 -22.99 -1.69
C PHE A 236 5.14 -23.22 -3.16
N LEU A 237 4.06 -22.57 -3.59
CA LEU A 237 3.54 -22.78 -4.95
C LEU A 237 4.43 -22.17 -6.05
N THR A 238 5.26 -21.21 -5.71
CA THR A 238 6.19 -20.57 -6.66
C THR A 238 7.59 -21.16 -6.67
N GLY A 239 7.83 -22.21 -5.85
CA GLY A 239 9.12 -22.89 -5.74
C GLY A 239 10.17 -22.10 -4.94
N MET A 240 9.72 -21.20 -4.06
CA MET A 240 10.55 -20.49 -3.09
C MET A 240 10.55 -21.22 -1.73
N ASP A 241 11.40 -20.83 -0.81
CA ASP A 241 11.47 -21.47 0.51
C ASP A 241 10.28 -21.09 1.40
N GLY A 242 9.20 -21.82 1.30
CA GLY A 242 8.00 -21.62 2.10
C GLY A 242 8.18 -21.99 3.58
N GLU A 243 9.06 -22.95 3.90
CA GLU A 243 9.34 -23.31 5.30
C GLU A 243 10.11 -22.21 6.00
N ASN A 244 11.17 -21.68 5.37
CA ASN A 244 11.91 -20.57 5.90
C ASN A 244 11.06 -19.29 5.94
N ALA A 245 10.19 -19.06 4.95
CA ALA A 245 9.21 -17.98 4.95
C ALA A 245 8.32 -18.00 6.20
N TRP A 246 7.79 -19.17 6.56
CA TRP A 246 6.98 -19.34 7.76
C TRP A 246 7.79 -19.16 9.05
N LYS A 247 9.00 -19.71 9.12
CA LYS A 247 9.92 -19.57 10.25
C LYS A 247 10.28 -18.10 10.50
N ILE A 248 10.70 -17.38 9.47
CA ILE A 248 11.07 -15.96 9.56
C ILE A 248 9.85 -15.11 9.91
N TYR A 249 8.68 -15.38 9.31
CA TYR A 249 7.44 -14.70 9.68
C TYR A 249 7.14 -14.79 11.17
N LEU A 250 7.18 -15.98 11.75
CA LEU A 250 6.89 -16.16 13.17
C LEU A 250 7.87 -15.40 14.07
N ARG A 251 9.15 -15.36 13.70
CA ARG A 251 10.22 -14.70 14.44
C ARG A 251 10.21 -13.18 14.29
N ASP A 252 10.04 -12.66 13.06
CA ASP A 252 10.39 -11.30 12.70
C ASP A 252 9.19 -10.38 12.42
N LYS A 253 7.97 -10.87 12.37
CA LYS A 253 6.74 -10.11 12.07
C LYS A 253 6.46 -8.88 12.94
N ARG A 254 7.27 -8.61 13.96
CA ARG A 254 7.15 -7.45 14.86
C ARG A 254 8.38 -6.54 14.83
N LYS A 255 9.33 -6.79 13.94
CA LYS A 255 10.58 -6.02 13.83
C LYS A 255 10.45 -4.75 12.97
N HIS A 256 9.28 -4.15 12.90
CA HIS A 256 9.07 -2.89 12.20
C HIS A 256 8.31 -1.90 13.07
N ALA A 257 8.49 -0.59 12.81
CA ALA A 257 7.81 0.47 13.54
C ALA A 257 6.28 0.50 13.31
N SER A 258 5.83 0.09 12.11
CA SER A 258 4.42 -0.23 11.85
C SER A 258 4.15 -1.69 12.26
N PRO A 259 3.00 -1.97 12.88
CA PRO A 259 2.63 -3.34 13.26
C PRO A 259 2.29 -4.24 12.04
N ASN A 260 2.25 -3.66 10.84
CA ASN A 260 1.77 -4.29 9.61
C ASN A 260 2.88 -4.57 8.60
N SER A 261 3.82 -3.65 8.36
CA SER A 261 4.84 -3.76 7.31
C SER A 261 5.70 -5.02 7.43
N ALA A 262 6.17 -5.35 8.65
CA ALA A 262 6.95 -6.57 8.86
C ALA A 262 6.19 -7.88 8.60
N GLN A 263 4.86 -7.87 8.47
CA GLN A 263 4.10 -9.10 8.22
C GLN A 263 4.48 -9.71 6.86
N SER A 264 4.40 -8.93 5.80
CA SER A 264 4.75 -9.36 4.44
C SER A 264 6.25 -9.31 4.17
N GLU A 265 6.97 -8.33 4.73
CA GLU A 265 8.43 -8.26 4.59
C GLU A 265 9.15 -9.48 5.17
N ALA A 266 8.73 -9.97 6.35
CA ALA A 266 9.30 -11.14 6.97
C ALA A 266 9.07 -12.42 6.14
N VAL A 267 7.88 -12.58 5.57
CA VAL A 267 7.58 -13.69 4.66
C VAL A 267 8.45 -13.61 3.42
N CYS A 268 8.55 -12.43 2.80
CA CYS A 268 9.34 -12.22 1.60
C CYS A 268 10.84 -12.49 1.85
N ALA A 269 11.38 -11.99 2.97
CA ALA A 269 12.77 -12.24 3.37
C ALA A 269 13.07 -13.73 3.51
N GLY A 270 12.20 -14.46 4.21
CA GLY A 270 12.34 -15.91 4.38
C GLY A 270 12.15 -16.69 3.09
N ALA A 271 11.16 -16.33 2.26
CA ALA A 271 10.91 -16.98 0.97
C ALA A 271 12.08 -16.84 -0.02
N LEU A 272 12.82 -15.75 0.09
CA LEU A 272 13.98 -15.44 -0.77
C LEU A 272 15.32 -15.80 -0.14
N ASP A 273 15.36 -16.27 1.11
CA ASP A 273 16.60 -16.57 1.87
C ASP A 273 17.56 -15.39 1.99
N VAL A 274 17.01 -14.18 2.12
CA VAL A 274 17.77 -12.93 2.18
C VAL A 274 17.45 -12.13 3.43
N GLN A 275 18.37 -11.23 3.78
CA GLN A 275 18.16 -10.29 4.86
C GLN A 275 17.70 -8.94 4.31
N LEU A 276 16.56 -8.45 4.80
CA LEU A 276 15.96 -7.16 4.49
C LEU A 276 16.05 -6.19 5.68
N ALA A 277 15.54 -4.99 5.51
CA ALA A 277 15.55 -3.90 6.47
C ALA A 277 16.96 -3.49 6.92
N GLY A 278 17.16 -3.17 8.19
CA GLY A 278 18.40 -2.55 8.69
C GLY A 278 18.33 -1.02 8.61
N ASP A 279 19.45 -0.37 8.92
CA ASP A 279 19.53 1.09 9.02
C ASP A 279 19.13 1.77 7.70
N ALA A 280 18.34 2.84 7.81
CA ALA A 280 17.88 3.62 6.65
C ALA A 280 18.06 5.11 6.90
N VAL A 281 18.30 5.88 5.84
CA VAL A 281 18.45 7.32 5.90
C VAL A 281 17.15 7.99 5.45
N TYR A 282 16.63 8.90 6.27
CA TYR A 282 15.48 9.74 5.95
C TYR A 282 15.81 11.20 6.24
N PHE A 283 15.69 12.06 5.25
CA PHE A 283 16.01 13.48 5.38
C PHE A 283 17.40 13.75 5.97
N GLY A 284 18.40 12.99 5.51
CA GLY A 284 19.79 13.08 5.96
C GLY A 284 20.07 12.50 7.36
N LYS A 285 19.09 11.88 8.04
CA LYS A 285 19.25 11.27 9.36
C LYS A 285 19.19 9.75 9.28
N VAL A 286 20.12 9.08 9.96
CA VAL A 286 20.12 7.62 10.07
C VAL A 286 19.11 7.17 11.11
N TYR A 287 18.21 6.30 10.70
CA TYR A 287 17.26 5.62 11.58
C TYR A 287 17.66 4.16 11.71
N LYS A 288 18.00 3.75 12.94
CA LYS A 288 18.29 2.35 13.25
C LYS A 288 17.02 1.52 13.16
N LYS A 289 17.09 0.41 12.44
CA LYS A 289 16.01 -0.57 12.30
C LYS A 289 16.58 -1.97 12.46
N ASP A 290 15.79 -2.87 13.04
CA ASP A 290 16.14 -4.28 13.11
C ASP A 290 16.20 -4.89 11.71
N TYR A 291 17.08 -5.86 11.53
CA TYR A 291 17.08 -6.69 10.32
C TYR A 291 15.95 -7.71 10.36
N ILE A 292 15.38 -7.97 9.19
CA ILE A 292 14.31 -8.95 8.95
C ILE A 292 14.87 -10.05 8.05
N GLY A 293 14.69 -11.32 8.44
CA GLY A 293 15.27 -12.45 7.75
C GLY A 293 16.73 -12.71 8.09
N ASP A 294 17.30 -13.73 7.47
CA ASP A 294 18.67 -14.17 7.63
C ASP A 294 19.41 -14.03 6.29
N ALA A 295 20.69 -13.66 6.35
CA ALA A 295 21.53 -13.56 5.15
C ALA A 295 22.05 -14.95 4.73
N ILE A 296 21.14 -15.87 4.37
CA ILE A 296 21.51 -17.22 3.91
C ILE A 296 22.22 -17.13 2.56
N ARG A 297 21.77 -16.24 1.70
CA ARG A 297 22.47 -15.84 0.48
C ARG A 297 22.50 -14.33 0.31
N LYS A 298 23.34 -13.87 -0.58
CA LYS A 298 23.33 -12.45 -0.98
C LYS A 298 22.08 -12.15 -1.80
N ILE A 299 21.52 -10.97 -1.55
CA ILE A 299 20.42 -10.45 -2.38
C ILE A 299 20.95 -10.06 -3.76
N GLU A 300 20.19 -10.36 -4.80
CA GLU A 300 20.55 -10.08 -6.19
C GLU A 300 19.39 -9.37 -6.92
N PRO A 301 19.65 -8.66 -8.03
CA PRO A 301 18.59 -7.91 -8.73
C PRO A 301 17.37 -8.75 -9.12
N GLU A 302 17.55 -10.04 -9.40
CA GLU A 302 16.50 -11.01 -9.72
C GLU A 302 15.46 -11.16 -8.60
N ASP A 303 15.82 -10.83 -7.36
CA ASP A 303 14.90 -10.90 -6.21
C ASP A 303 13.76 -9.89 -6.31
N ILE A 304 13.98 -8.80 -7.05
CA ILE A 304 12.90 -7.86 -7.39
C ILE A 304 11.82 -8.55 -8.22
N LEU A 305 12.21 -9.38 -9.19
CA LEU A 305 11.28 -10.14 -10.02
C LEU A 305 10.60 -11.28 -9.24
N ARG A 306 11.36 -11.95 -8.35
CA ARG A 306 10.84 -13.00 -7.47
C ARG A 306 9.81 -12.44 -6.49
N ALA A 307 10.07 -11.28 -5.89
CA ALA A 307 9.12 -10.59 -5.03
C ALA A 307 7.81 -10.22 -5.79
N GLY A 308 7.93 -9.72 -7.03
CA GLY A 308 6.78 -9.46 -7.89
C GLY A 308 5.97 -10.73 -8.22
N LYS A 309 6.64 -11.86 -8.49
CA LYS A 309 5.97 -13.17 -8.70
C LYS A 309 5.23 -13.61 -7.44
N LEU A 310 5.85 -13.44 -6.28
CA LEU A 310 5.27 -13.77 -4.98
C LEU A 310 4.02 -12.93 -4.70
N MET A 311 4.07 -11.62 -4.98
CA MET A 311 2.93 -10.71 -4.87
C MET A 311 1.74 -11.16 -5.74
N TYR A 312 1.95 -11.44 -7.02
CA TYR A 312 0.86 -11.88 -7.91
C TYR A 312 0.24 -13.19 -7.45
N MET A 313 1.06 -14.19 -7.08
CA MET A 313 0.55 -15.46 -6.59
C MET A 313 -0.26 -15.29 -5.30
N THR A 314 0.23 -14.47 -4.36
CA THR A 314 -0.49 -14.12 -3.13
C THR A 314 -1.86 -13.52 -3.44
N THR A 315 -1.91 -12.57 -4.37
CA THR A 315 -3.15 -11.88 -4.76
C THR A 315 -4.14 -12.84 -5.41
N ILE A 316 -3.66 -13.71 -6.31
CA ILE A 316 -4.50 -14.71 -6.98
C ILE A 316 -5.09 -15.68 -5.95
N LEU A 317 -4.28 -16.20 -5.03
CA LEU A 317 -4.76 -17.09 -3.96
C LEU A 317 -5.85 -16.42 -3.10
N MET A 318 -5.62 -15.19 -2.67
CA MET A 318 -6.61 -14.45 -1.88
C MET A 318 -7.89 -14.19 -2.68
N MET A 319 -7.78 -13.85 -3.96
CA MET A 319 -8.94 -13.64 -4.84
C MET A 319 -9.75 -14.93 -5.04
N VAL A 320 -9.08 -16.05 -5.26
CA VAL A 320 -9.75 -17.37 -5.43
C VAL A 320 -10.45 -17.77 -4.13
N VAL A 321 -9.78 -17.67 -2.99
CA VAL A 321 -10.35 -18.12 -1.71
C VAL A 321 -11.47 -17.18 -1.26
N PHE A 322 -11.22 -15.89 -1.15
CA PHE A 322 -12.23 -14.94 -0.65
C PHE A 322 -13.31 -14.65 -1.68
N GLY A 323 -12.96 -14.53 -2.95
CA GLY A 323 -13.94 -14.37 -4.04
C GLY A 323 -14.83 -15.62 -4.17
N GLY A 324 -14.24 -16.81 -4.12
CA GLY A 324 -14.98 -18.07 -4.16
C GLY A 324 -15.90 -18.26 -2.96
N LEU A 325 -15.42 -17.95 -1.73
CA LEU A 325 -16.25 -18.00 -0.52
C LEU A 325 -17.44 -17.03 -0.62
N LEU A 326 -17.21 -15.81 -1.04
CA LEU A 326 -18.29 -14.82 -1.16
C LEU A 326 -19.28 -15.17 -2.29
N LEU A 327 -18.80 -15.75 -3.40
CA LEU A 327 -19.69 -16.24 -4.46
C LEU A 327 -20.59 -17.38 -3.99
N TRP A 328 -20.12 -18.18 -3.05
CA TRP A 328 -20.90 -19.26 -2.44
C TRP A 328 -21.93 -18.73 -1.44
N ILE A 329 -21.60 -17.65 -0.70
CA ILE A 329 -22.51 -17.02 0.29
C ILE A 329 -23.64 -16.27 -0.42
N TYR A 330 -23.39 -15.60 -1.54
CA TYR A 330 -24.38 -14.80 -2.32
C TYR A 330 -25.12 -15.65 -3.36
#